data_70c2eb762309b957340389e98a0e4674
#
_entry.id   70c2eb762309b957340389e98a0e4674
#
_cell.length_a   1.000
_cell.length_b   1.000
_cell.length_c   1.000
_cell.angle_alpha   90.00
_cell.angle_beta   90.00
_cell.angle_gamma   90.00
#
_symmetry.space_group_name_H-M   'P 1'
#
loop_
_entity.id
_entity.type
_entity.pdbx_description
1 polymer ?
#
loop_
_entity_poly.entity_id
_entity_poly.type
_entity_poly.pdbx_seq_one_letter_code
_entity_poly.pdbx_strand_id
1 'polypeptide(L)'
;MEKSSYYTPRCMAFKAAFNGMPGVTTFEHEFVTYDGQCTDFGGSAYVDKLEWVAIIATDGKFMVYINNPGCPVDADGCQIFTKEHTQQQWVFGYYESFNRALNRAVAITKARKYPKPIEIW
;
A
#
# COMPACT_ATOMS: atom_id res chain seq x y z
N MET A 1 17.28 15.23 -13.72
CA MET A 1 16.20 14.63 -14.49
C MET A 1 14.87 14.95 -13.80
N GLU A 2 13.92 15.44 -14.55
CA GLU A 2 12.63 15.83 -13.99
C GLU A 2 11.74 14.61 -13.77
N LYS A 3 11.01 14.63 -12.65
CA LYS A 3 9.95 13.68 -12.37
C LYS A 3 8.61 14.36 -12.60
N SER A 4 7.70 13.65 -13.20
CA SER A 4 6.33 14.11 -13.38
C SER A 4 5.37 13.19 -12.66
N SER A 5 4.36 13.80 -12.03
CA SER A 5 3.30 13.04 -11.36
C SER A 5 2.21 12.73 -12.37
N TYR A 6 1.92 11.47 -12.58
CA TYR A 6 0.88 11.03 -13.49
C TYR A 6 -0.06 10.06 -12.81
N TYR A 7 -1.29 10.01 -13.32
CA TYR A 7 -2.17 8.89 -13.05
C TYR A 7 -1.85 7.80 -14.08
N THR A 8 -0.83 7.01 -13.75
CA THR A 8 -0.20 6.05 -14.66
C THR A 8 -1.03 4.78 -14.84
N PRO A 9 -0.68 3.90 -15.78
CA PRO A 9 -1.29 2.57 -15.86
C PRO A 9 -1.20 1.76 -14.57
N ARG A 10 -0.11 1.91 -13.79
CA ARG A 10 0.00 1.27 -12.48
C ARG A 10 -1.03 1.81 -11.49
N CYS A 11 -1.22 3.13 -11.47
CA CYS A 11 -2.26 3.75 -10.63
C CYS A 11 -3.65 3.24 -11.01
N MET A 12 -3.95 3.17 -12.31
CA MET A 12 -5.23 2.66 -12.79
C MET A 12 -5.43 1.19 -12.40
N ALA A 13 -4.38 0.37 -12.54
CA ALA A 13 -4.43 -1.04 -12.18
C ALA A 13 -4.63 -1.23 -10.66
N PHE A 14 -3.97 -0.42 -9.85
CA PHE A 14 -4.12 -0.46 -8.40
C PHE A 14 -5.57 -0.17 -8.01
N LYS A 15 -6.11 0.93 -8.50
CA LYS A 15 -7.50 1.32 -8.21
C LYS A 15 -8.49 0.26 -8.69
N ALA A 16 -8.32 -0.23 -9.92
CA ALA A 16 -9.20 -1.23 -10.51
C ALA A 16 -9.20 -2.54 -9.72
N ALA A 17 -8.05 -2.94 -9.18
CA ALA A 17 -7.92 -4.19 -8.43
C ALA A 17 -8.75 -4.21 -7.15
N PHE A 18 -8.98 -3.05 -6.53
CA PHE A 18 -9.79 -2.92 -5.33
C PHE A 18 -11.21 -2.45 -5.60
N ASN A 19 -11.52 -2.15 -6.86
CA ASN A 19 -12.85 -1.68 -7.23
C ASN A 19 -13.90 -2.77 -6.98
N GLY A 20 -15.00 -2.39 -6.35
CA GLY A 20 -16.08 -3.31 -6.02
C GLY A 20 -15.89 -4.07 -4.71
N MET A 21 -14.79 -3.89 -4.00
CA MET A 21 -14.66 -4.44 -2.65
C MET A 21 -15.40 -3.54 -1.66
N PRO A 22 -16.40 -4.07 -0.91
CA PRO A 22 -17.15 -3.25 0.03
C PRO A 22 -16.27 -2.63 1.11
N GLY A 23 -16.45 -1.34 1.37
CA GLY A 23 -15.72 -0.62 2.41
C GLY A 23 -14.27 -0.29 2.07
N VAL A 24 -13.81 -0.61 0.86
CA VAL A 24 -12.42 -0.36 0.45
C VAL A 24 -12.35 0.89 -0.42
N THR A 25 -11.45 1.79 -0.05
CA THR A 25 -11.07 2.94 -0.86
C THR A 25 -9.57 2.91 -1.09
N THR A 26 -9.11 3.59 -2.13
CA THR A 26 -7.69 3.59 -2.48
C THR A 26 -7.16 5.00 -2.68
N PHE A 27 -5.88 5.15 -2.45
CA PHE A 27 -5.11 6.34 -2.81
C PHE A 27 -3.83 5.86 -3.49
N GLU A 28 -3.57 6.35 -4.69
CA GLU A 28 -2.40 5.95 -5.46
C GLU A 28 -1.79 7.14 -6.20
N HIS A 29 -0.47 7.12 -6.34
CA HIS A 29 0.26 8.10 -7.12
C HIS A 29 1.55 7.48 -7.66
N GLU A 30 2.08 8.05 -8.71
CA GLU A 30 3.38 7.65 -9.24
C GLU A 30 4.11 8.84 -9.84
N PHE A 31 5.40 8.97 -9.52
CA PHE A 31 6.31 9.88 -10.19
C PHE A 31 7.20 9.07 -11.12
N VAL A 32 7.16 9.41 -12.40
CA VAL A 32 7.92 8.70 -13.43
C VAL A 32 8.96 9.64 -13.98
N THR A 33 10.22 9.20 -14.03
CA THR A 33 11.27 9.98 -14.70
C THR A 33 11.05 10.02 -16.20
N TYR A 34 11.60 11.03 -16.83
CA TYR A 34 11.41 11.30 -18.26
C TYR A 34 11.81 10.10 -19.14
N ASP A 35 12.83 9.36 -18.74
CA ASP A 35 13.31 8.18 -19.46
C ASP A 35 12.59 6.88 -19.04
N GLY A 36 11.65 6.95 -18.12
CA GLY A 36 10.92 5.78 -17.64
C GLY A 36 11.74 4.80 -16.80
N GLN A 37 12.97 5.15 -16.45
CA GLN A 37 13.88 4.26 -15.74
C GLN A 37 13.62 4.21 -14.24
N CYS A 38 13.10 5.28 -13.70
CA CYS A 38 12.91 5.40 -12.26
C CYS A 38 11.46 5.76 -11.96
N THR A 39 10.82 5.00 -11.12
CA THR A 39 9.45 5.26 -10.69
C THR A 39 9.37 5.31 -9.17
N ASP A 40 8.59 6.24 -8.66
CA ASP A 40 8.25 6.32 -7.25
C ASP A 40 6.75 6.04 -7.13
N PHE A 41 6.37 4.78 -7.12
CA PHE A 41 4.99 4.37 -6.95
C PHE A 41 4.65 4.32 -5.46
N GLY A 42 3.49 4.82 -5.10
CA GLY A 42 2.92 4.66 -3.78
C GLY A 42 1.42 4.46 -3.88
N GLY A 43 0.91 3.40 -3.29
CA GLY A 43 -0.51 3.11 -3.25
C GLY A 43 -0.92 2.51 -1.93
N SER A 44 -2.08 2.91 -1.42
CA SER A 44 -2.64 2.41 -0.17
C SER A 44 -4.09 2.04 -0.35
N ALA A 45 -4.49 0.93 0.24
CA ALA A 45 -5.89 0.55 0.34
C ALA A 45 -6.36 0.77 1.78
N TYR A 46 -7.51 1.41 1.92
CA TYR A 46 -8.13 1.72 3.20
C TYR A 46 -9.38 0.89 3.37
N VAL A 47 -9.55 0.33 4.56
CA VAL A 47 -10.78 -0.36 4.96
C VAL A 47 -11.40 0.45 6.08
N ASP A 48 -12.60 0.97 5.85
CA ASP A 48 -13.31 1.80 6.83
C ASP A 48 -12.45 2.93 7.39
N LYS A 49 -11.79 3.67 6.49
CA LYS A 49 -10.91 4.82 6.78
C LYS A 49 -9.57 4.48 7.43
N LEU A 50 -9.27 3.20 7.66
CA LEU A 50 -8.00 2.77 8.21
C LEU A 50 -7.14 2.18 7.09
N GLU A 51 -5.88 2.61 7.00
CA GLU A 51 -4.94 2.01 6.06
C GLU A 51 -4.80 0.52 6.37
N TRP A 52 -5.06 -0.32 5.36
CA TRP A 52 -5.02 -1.77 5.52
C TRP A 52 -3.77 -2.39 4.94
N VAL A 53 -3.38 -1.95 3.76
CA VAL A 53 -2.18 -2.44 3.07
C VAL A 53 -1.67 -1.37 2.13
N ALA A 54 -0.38 -1.34 1.90
CA ALA A 54 0.25 -0.39 1.01
C ALA A 54 1.31 -1.07 0.15
N ILE A 55 1.57 -0.48 -1.01
CA ILE A 55 2.67 -0.84 -1.89
C ILE A 55 3.50 0.42 -2.12
N ILE A 56 4.82 0.29 -1.99
CA ILE A 56 5.75 1.35 -2.32
C ILE A 56 6.89 0.80 -3.17
N ALA A 57 7.30 1.57 -4.17
CA ALA A 57 8.48 1.26 -4.96
C ALA A 57 9.73 1.60 -4.15
N THR A 58 10.65 0.66 -4.02
CA THR A 58 11.90 0.86 -3.30
C THR A 58 12.99 -0.03 -3.89
N ASP A 59 14.13 0.57 -4.22
CA ASP A 59 15.33 -0.12 -4.74
C ASP A 59 15.02 -1.11 -5.88
N GLY A 60 14.20 -0.68 -6.85
CA GLY A 60 13.84 -1.49 -8.00
C GLY A 60 12.83 -2.58 -7.74
N LYS A 61 12.26 -2.63 -6.55
CA LYS A 61 11.24 -3.60 -6.14
C LYS A 61 10.00 -2.89 -5.63
N PHE A 62 8.93 -3.67 -5.44
CA PHE A 62 7.69 -3.18 -4.85
C PHE A 62 7.49 -3.87 -3.51
N MET A 63 7.48 -3.09 -2.46
CA MET A 63 7.28 -3.59 -1.09
C MET A 63 5.80 -3.55 -0.74
N VAL A 64 5.26 -4.68 -0.27
CA VAL A 64 3.91 -4.77 0.27
C VAL A 64 4.01 -4.73 1.78
N TYR A 65 3.33 -3.78 2.41
CA TYR A 65 3.50 -3.52 3.84
C TYR A 65 2.28 -2.83 4.44
N ILE A 66 2.33 -2.64 5.73
CA ILE A 66 1.35 -1.84 6.49
C ILE A 66 2.07 -1.10 7.62
N ASN A 67 1.67 0.12 7.87
CA ASN A 67 2.14 0.91 9.00
C ASN A 67 1.17 0.78 10.16
N ASN A 68 1.71 0.57 11.35
CA ASN A 68 0.95 0.54 12.61
C ASN A 68 -0.27 -0.39 12.54
N PRO A 69 -0.06 -1.69 12.22
CA PRO A 69 -1.17 -2.62 12.08
C PRO A 69 -1.95 -2.75 13.39
N GLY A 70 -3.27 -2.83 13.28
CA GLY A 70 -4.14 -2.97 14.44
C GLY A 70 -4.31 -1.70 15.27
N CYS A 71 -3.78 -0.56 14.81
CA CYS A 71 -3.92 0.69 15.53
C CYS A 71 -5.40 1.09 15.61
N PRO A 72 -5.92 1.37 16.82
CA PRO A 72 -7.32 1.79 16.95
C PRO A 72 -7.56 3.16 16.31
N VAL A 73 -8.80 3.40 15.95
CA VAL A 73 -9.23 4.69 15.37
C VAL A 73 -10.31 5.31 16.24
N ASP A 74 -10.37 6.64 16.23
CA ASP A 74 -11.42 7.38 16.90
C ASP A 74 -12.68 7.47 16.02
N ALA A 75 -13.69 8.21 16.49
CA ALA A 75 -14.94 8.35 15.78
C ALA A 75 -14.80 9.06 14.42
N ASP A 76 -13.76 9.87 14.25
CA ASP A 76 -13.47 10.59 13.00
C ASP A 76 -12.62 9.76 12.03
N GLY A 77 -12.19 8.57 12.43
CA GLY A 77 -11.35 7.70 11.61
C GLY A 77 -9.86 7.99 11.73
N CYS A 78 -9.44 8.84 12.67
CA CYS A 78 -8.04 9.12 12.93
C CYS A 78 -7.42 8.04 13.80
N GLN A 79 -6.19 7.63 13.48
CA GLN A 79 -5.48 6.62 14.25
C GLN A 79 -5.12 7.14 15.64
N ILE A 80 -5.37 6.32 16.65
CA ILE A 80 -4.97 6.59 18.04
C ILE A 80 -3.69 5.81 18.30
N PHE A 81 -2.55 6.50 18.39
CA PHE A 81 -1.27 5.85 18.57
C PHE A 81 -1.05 5.48 20.03
N THR A 82 -0.83 4.19 20.27
CA THR A 82 -0.47 3.65 21.59
C THR A 82 0.96 3.14 21.55
N LYS A 83 1.54 2.83 22.71
CA LYS A 83 2.89 2.24 22.79
C LYS A 83 2.99 0.93 22.00
N GLU A 84 1.90 0.19 21.93
CA GLU A 84 1.87 -1.14 21.28
C GLU A 84 1.79 -1.04 19.77
N HIS A 85 1.23 0.06 19.25
CA HIS A 85 0.94 0.21 17.83
C HIS A 85 1.79 1.28 17.14
N THR A 86 2.55 2.06 17.89
CA THR A 86 3.33 3.17 17.36
C THR A 86 4.63 2.67 16.74
N GLN A 87 4.98 3.22 15.58
CA GLN A 87 6.27 2.99 14.92
C GLN A 87 6.53 1.55 14.49
N GLN A 88 5.49 0.74 14.36
CA GLN A 88 5.63 -0.59 13.76
C GLN A 88 5.35 -0.53 12.26
N GLN A 89 6.14 -1.24 11.51
CA GLN A 89 5.88 -1.47 10.10
C GLN A 89 6.03 -2.96 9.83
N TRP A 90 4.97 -3.58 9.33
CA TRP A 90 4.98 -4.99 8.96
C TRP A 90 5.15 -5.11 7.46
N VAL A 91 6.20 -5.81 7.04
CA VAL A 91 6.49 -6.06 5.63
C VAL A 91 6.05 -7.48 5.28
N PHE A 92 5.25 -7.61 4.23
CA PHE A 92 4.71 -8.90 3.79
C PHE A 92 5.47 -9.48 2.60
N GLY A 93 6.20 -8.67 1.88
CA GLY A 93 7.05 -9.15 0.79
C GLY A 93 7.64 -8.04 -0.05
N TYR A 94 8.66 -8.41 -0.80
CA TYR A 94 9.31 -7.58 -1.82
C TYR A 94 9.16 -8.29 -3.17
N TYR A 95 8.68 -7.58 -4.18
CA TYR A 95 8.38 -8.15 -5.49
C TYR A 95 9.03 -7.33 -6.60
N GLU A 96 9.66 -7.98 -7.56
CA GLU A 96 10.19 -7.29 -8.73
C GLU A 96 9.08 -6.87 -9.69
N SER A 97 7.97 -7.61 -9.69
CA SER A 97 6.80 -7.32 -10.51
C SER A 97 5.74 -6.55 -9.72
N PHE A 98 5.30 -5.44 -10.27
CA PHE A 98 4.17 -4.68 -9.70
C PHE A 98 2.91 -5.55 -9.61
N ASN A 99 2.64 -6.34 -10.65
CA ASN A 99 1.44 -7.19 -10.66
C ASN A 99 1.45 -8.23 -9.53
N ARG A 100 2.61 -8.79 -9.21
CA ARG A 100 2.73 -9.73 -8.09
C ARG A 100 2.49 -9.04 -6.76
N ALA A 101 3.06 -7.85 -6.59
CA ALA A 101 2.82 -7.05 -5.39
C ALA A 101 1.35 -6.70 -5.24
N LEU A 102 0.72 -6.27 -6.33
CA LEU A 102 -0.69 -5.94 -6.37
C LEU A 102 -1.57 -7.14 -6.01
N ASN A 103 -1.30 -8.31 -6.59
CA ASN A 103 -2.04 -9.54 -6.29
C ASN A 103 -1.93 -9.90 -4.80
N ARG A 104 -0.75 -9.71 -4.22
CA ARG A 104 -0.55 -9.98 -2.78
C ARG A 104 -1.36 -9.02 -1.92
N ALA A 105 -1.31 -7.72 -2.24
CA ALA A 105 -2.08 -6.71 -1.52
C ALA A 105 -3.58 -6.97 -1.61
N VAL A 106 -4.07 -7.34 -2.78
CA VAL A 106 -5.48 -7.70 -3.00
C VAL A 106 -5.86 -8.91 -2.16
N ALA A 107 -5.03 -9.95 -2.14
CA ALA A 107 -5.30 -11.16 -1.36
C ALA A 107 -5.38 -10.88 0.15
N ILE A 108 -4.47 -10.06 0.66
CA ILE A 108 -4.47 -9.64 2.07
C ILE A 108 -5.76 -8.87 2.40
N THR A 109 -6.15 -7.96 1.52
CA THR A 109 -7.34 -7.14 1.72
C THR A 109 -8.62 -7.98 1.65
N LYS A 110 -8.70 -8.90 0.69
CA LYS A 110 -9.84 -9.83 0.58
C LYS A 110 -10.01 -10.69 1.80
N ALA A 111 -8.91 -11.22 2.32
CA ALA A 111 -8.94 -12.10 3.48
C ALA A 111 -9.32 -11.37 4.77
N ARG A 112 -9.19 -10.05 4.81
CA ARG A 112 -9.38 -9.24 6.03
C ARG A 112 -8.55 -9.76 7.19
N LYS A 113 -7.37 -10.30 6.87
CA LYS A 113 -6.48 -10.88 7.86
C LYS A 113 -5.04 -10.71 7.39
N TYR A 114 -4.18 -10.24 8.28
CA TYR A 114 -2.76 -10.10 7.99
C TYR A 114 -2.06 -11.46 8.05
N PRO A 115 -1.27 -11.78 7.03
CA PRO A 115 -0.35 -12.91 7.12
C PRO A 115 0.79 -12.59 8.08
N LYS A 116 1.58 -13.60 8.42
CA LYS A 116 2.78 -13.38 9.22
C LYS A 116 3.75 -12.49 8.42
N PRO A 117 4.21 -11.36 8.98
CA PRO A 117 5.17 -10.51 8.26
C PRO A 117 6.52 -11.20 8.12
N ILE A 118 7.22 -10.89 7.03
CA ILE A 118 8.60 -11.36 6.85
C ILE A 118 9.59 -10.50 7.59
N GLU A 119 9.23 -9.24 7.86
CA GLU A 119 10.02 -8.29 8.62
C GLU A 119 9.08 -7.40 9.44
N ILE A 120 9.55 -6.99 10.61
CA ILE A 120 8.89 -5.99 11.44
C ILE A 120 9.90 -4.91 11.75
N TRP A 121 9.53 -3.67 11.44
CA TRP A 121 10.37 -2.51 11.69
C TRP A 121 9.86 -1.67 12.85
#